data_ec7aa10321bd678d703a5a0f7541dbc0
#
_entry.id   ec7aa10321bd678d703a5a0f7541dbc0
#
_cell.length_a   1.000
_cell.length_b   1.000
_cell.length_c   1.000
_cell.angle_alpha   90.00
_cell.angle_beta   90.00
_cell.angle_gamma   90.00
#
_symmetry.space_group_name_H-M   'P 1'
#
loop_
_entity.id
_entity.type
_entity.pdbx_description
1 polymer ?
#
loop_
_entity_poly.entity_id
_entity_poly.type
_entity_poly.pdbx_seq_one_letter_code
_entity_poly.pdbx_strand_id
1 'polypeptide(L)'
;MNSQIIFINQNQTFSCSFRFRNFAVAKIKPKHIITKPYMKLQQRVNAFVKLGEFLSQFTESPKTSDIDTALVAGFKHQLKLAKEHNGWFSKSNLDFALQSWTDCLSEDNLNQWTSNYEFKIKAPKTVAIIMAGNIPLVGFHDFLSVLISGHSVLVKQSSNDKHLLPYLAKYLEFIEPGFKGNIKFTEEKLDGFDGVIATGSNNTARYFEYYFK
;
A
#
# COMPACT_ATOMS: atom_id res chain seq x y z
N MET A 1 -22.64 -15.08 -5.24
CA MET A 1 -21.88 -13.81 -5.26
C MET A 1 -20.41 -14.20 -5.40
N ASN A 2 -19.84 -14.05 -6.59
CA ASN A 2 -18.43 -14.46 -6.79
C ASN A 2 -17.52 -13.30 -6.41
N SER A 3 -16.94 -13.36 -5.21
CA SER A 3 -15.79 -12.53 -4.83
C SER A 3 -14.58 -13.14 -5.53
N GLN A 4 -13.95 -12.42 -6.43
CA GLN A 4 -12.71 -12.89 -7.04
C GLN A 4 -11.55 -12.60 -6.10
N ILE A 5 -10.81 -13.64 -5.76
CA ILE A 5 -9.57 -13.57 -4.98
C ILE A 5 -8.43 -13.50 -5.99
N ILE A 6 -7.58 -12.49 -5.87
CA ILE A 6 -6.37 -12.35 -6.68
C ILE A 6 -5.18 -12.75 -5.83
N PHE A 7 -4.49 -13.82 -6.22
CA PHE A 7 -3.24 -14.23 -5.59
C PHE A 7 -2.05 -13.68 -6.36
N ILE A 8 -1.13 -13.05 -5.65
CA ILE A 8 0.18 -12.62 -6.18
C ILE A 8 1.23 -13.58 -5.62
N ASN A 9 1.87 -14.34 -6.50
CA ASN A 9 2.94 -15.26 -6.13
C ASN A 9 4.26 -14.47 -6.00
N GLN A 10 4.93 -14.58 -4.85
CA GLN A 10 6.12 -13.79 -4.48
C GLN A 10 7.45 -14.20 -5.15
N ASN A 11 7.44 -15.09 -6.14
CA ASN A 11 8.68 -15.54 -6.79
C ASN A 11 9.18 -14.61 -7.91
N GLN A 12 8.77 -13.35 -7.95
CA GLN A 12 9.27 -12.37 -8.92
C GLN A 12 10.21 -11.38 -8.24
N THR A 13 11.46 -11.38 -8.68
CA THR A 13 12.47 -10.35 -8.41
C THR A 13 11.89 -8.95 -8.63
N PHE A 14 12.09 -8.06 -7.66
CA PHE A 14 11.74 -6.65 -7.76
C PHE A 14 12.48 -6.01 -8.96
N SER A 15 11.79 -5.91 -10.06
CA SER A 15 12.13 -5.04 -11.17
C SER A 15 11.08 -3.95 -11.20
N CYS A 16 11.47 -2.69 -11.36
CA CYS A 16 10.56 -1.53 -11.51
C CYS A 16 9.62 -1.62 -12.74
N SER A 17 9.58 -2.74 -13.43
CA SER A 17 8.64 -3.00 -14.52
C SER A 17 7.34 -3.60 -13.96
N PHE A 18 6.45 -2.73 -13.49
CA PHE A 18 5.11 -3.12 -13.06
C PHE A 18 4.28 -3.63 -14.24
N ARG A 19 3.97 -4.92 -14.29
CA ARG A 19 2.94 -5.48 -15.17
C ARG A 19 1.68 -5.77 -14.34
N PHE A 20 0.65 -4.95 -14.53
CA PHE A 20 -0.69 -5.31 -14.07
C PHE A 20 -1.23 -6.52 -14.85
N ARG A 21 -1.72 -7.53 -14.14
CA ARG A 21 -2.68 -8.48 -14.71
C ARG A 21 -4.08 -7.96 -14.39
N ASN A 22 -4.97 -8.05 -15.36
CA ASN A 22 -6.34 -7.50 -15.36
C ASN A 22 -7.07 -7.67 -14.03
N PHE A 23 -7.49 -6.54 -13.44
CA PHE A 23 -8.38 -6.54 -12.28
C PHE A 23 -9.81 -6.87 -12.72
N ALA A 24 -10.34 -7.99 -12.26
CA ALA A 24 -11.77 -8.28 -12.39
C ALA A 24 -12.50 -7.84 -11.11
N VAL A 25 -13.44 -6.91 -11.25
CA VAL A 25 -14.20 -6.33 -10.13
C VAL A 25 -15.54 -7.03 -10.00
N ALA A 26 -15.83 -7.62 -8.84
CA ALA A 26 -17.12 -8.23 -8.53
C ALA A 26 -18.25 -7.18 -8.40
N LYS A 27 -19.47 -7.50 -8.85
CA LYS A 27 -20.66 -6.61 -8.76
C LYS A 27 -21.19 -6.54 -7.33
N ILE A 28 -21.42 -5.32 -6.82
CA ILE A 28 -21.91 -5.07 -5.46
C ILE A 28 -23.05 -4.07 -5.42
N LYS A 29 -23.94 -4.24 -4.43
CA LYS A 29 -25.08 -3.34 -4.18
C LYS A 29 -24.60 -2.06 -3.48
N PRO A 30 -25.12 -0.86 -3.84
CA PRO A 30 -24.69 0.41 -3.25
C PRO A 30 -25.22 0.56 -1.82
N LYS A 31 -24.36 0.86 -0.86
CA LYS A 31 -24.70 1.38 0.47
C LYS A 31 -24.03 2.74 0.65
N HIS A 32 -24.87 3.75 0.87
CA HIS A 32 -24.58 5.14 1.27
C HIS A 32 -23.45 5.90 0.54
N ILE A 33 -23.89 6.87 -0.27
CA ILE A 33 -23.03 7.87 -0.91
C ILE A 33 -22.70 8.94 0.12
N ILE A 34 -21.49 8.96 0.62
CA ILE A 34 -20.88 10.11 1.25
C ILE A 34 -20.13 10.85 0.13
N THR A 35 -20.65 11.98 -0.30
CA THR A 35 -20.02 12.82 -1.35
C THR A 35 -18.83 13.59 -0.77
N LYS A 36 -17.71 12.91 -0.53
CA LYS A 36 -16.41 13.58 -0.44
C LYS A 36 -15.97 14.00 -1.84
N PRO A 37 -15.42 15.21 -2.02
CA PRO A 37 -14.85 15.59 -3.31
C PRO A 37 -13.73 14.57 -3.67
N TYR A 38 -13.82 14.09 -4.89
CA TYR A 38 -12.95 13.04 -5.41
C TYR A 38 -11.55 13.57 -5.65
N MET A 39 -10.53 12.97 -5.05
CA MET A 39 -9.13 13.32 -5.36
C MET A 39 -8.82 13.00 -6.84
N LYS A 40 -8.30 13.98 -7.57
CA LYS A 40 -7.80 13.75 -8.93
C LYS A 40 -6.60 12.81 -8.93
N LEU A 41 -6.37 12.09 -10.02
CA LEU A 41 -5.20 11.19 -10.14
C LEU A 41 -3.90 11.92 -9.81
N GLN A 42 -3.69 13.13 -10.36
CA GLN A 42 -2.47 13.89 -10.13
C GLN A 42 -2.24 14.24 -8.65
N GLN A 43 -3.30 14.51 -7.88
CA GLN A 43 -3.17 14.74 -6.44
C GLN A 43 -2.69 13.48 -5.71
N ARG A 44 -3.22 12.30 -6.10
CA ARG A 44 -2.79 11.03 -5.55
C ARG A 44 -1.34 10.71 -5.92
N VAL A 45 -0.95 10.90 -7.19
CA VAL A 45 0.42 10.75 -7.67
C VAL A 45 1.36 11.65 -6.89
N ASN A 46 1.06 12.96 -6.80
CA ASN A 46 1.90 13.93 -6.09
C ASN A 46 2.09 13.56 -4.60
N ALA A 47 1.07 13.02 -3.96
CA ALA A 47 1.20 12.57 -2.57
C ALA A 47 2.15 11.37 -2.44
N PHE A 48 2.11 10.42 -3.36
CA PHE A 48 3.06 9.30 -3.37
C PHE A 48 4.47 9.71 -3.76
N VAL A 49 4.64 10.71 -4.64
CA VAL A 49 5.97 11.31 -4.91
C VAL A 49 6.56 11.89 -3.62
N LYS A 50 5.80 12.70 -2.88
CA LYS A 50 6.23 13.24 -1.57
C LYS A 50 6.53 12.15 -0.55
N LEU A 51 5.78 11.04 -0.57
CA LEU A 51 6.11 9.87 0.26
C LEU A 51 7.45 9.24 -0.15
N GLY A 52 7.75 9.18 -1.44
CA GLY A 52 9.05 8.73 -1.96
C GLY A 52 10.20 9.65 -1.52
N GLU A 53 9.99 10.97 -1.55
CA GLU A 53 10.96 11.96 -1.02
C GLU A 53 11.18 11.77 0.48
N PHE A 54 10.13 11.50 1.25
CA PHE A 54 10.24 11.17 2.67
C PHE A 54 11.06 9.89 2.88
N LEU A 55 10.78 8.82 2.13
CA LEU A 55 11.52 7.56 2.25
C LEU A 55 13.00 7.72 1.88
N SER A 56 13.35 8.63 0.97
CA SER A 56 14.73 8.89 0.60
C SER A 56 15.60 9.37 1.77
N GLN A 57 14.99 9.96 2.82
CA GLN A 57 15.71 10.39 4.02
C GLN A 57 16.35 9.23 4.79
N PHE A 58 15.97 8.00 4.47
CA PHE A 58 16.42 6.77 5.14
C PHE A 58 17.27 5.89 4.22
N THR A 59 17.67 6.40 3.06
CA THR A 59 18.55 5.73 2.08
C THR A 59 19.97 6.31 2.14
N GLU A 60 20.90 5.71 1.40
CA GLU A 60 22.29 6.18 1.32
C GLU A 60 22.42 7.53 0.60
N SER A 61 21.46 7.89 -0.25
CA SER A 61 21.46 9.14 -1.03
C SER A 61 20.18 9.93 -0.78
N PRO A 62 20.06 10.57 0.40
CA PRO A 62 18.86 11.32 0.73
C PRO A 62 18.67 12.51 -0.23
N LYS A 63 17.47 12.64 -0.77
CA LYS A 63 17.08 13.84 -1.50
C LYS A 63 16.90 14.97 -0.51
N THR A 64 17.45 16.14 -0.81
CA THR A 64 17.26 17.33 0.02
C THR A 64 15.79 17.73 -0.05
N SER A 65 15.07 17.59 1.04
CA SER A 65 13.68 18.04 1.17
C SER A 65 13.50 18.70 2.53
N ASP A 66 12.67 19.72 2.57
CA ASP A 66 12.29 20.43 3.80
C ASP A 66 11.25 19.61 4.58
N ILE A 67 11.69 18.47 5.12
CA ILE A 67 10.84 17.56 5.88
C ILE A 67 11.06 17.79 7.36
N ASP A 68 9.95 17.88 8.10
CA ASP A 68 9.99 18.03 9.56
C ASP A 68 10.83 16.92 10.22
N THR A 69 11.83 17.35 10.98
CA THR A 69 12.76 16.46 11.68
C THR A 69 12.08 15.52 12.67
N ALA A 70 10.94 15.94 13.25
CA ALA A 70 10.14 15.09 14.15
C ALA A 70 9.51 13.91 13.40
N LEU A 71 9.05 14.12 12.16
CA LEU A 71 8.52 13.05 11.32
C LEU A 71 9.62 12.06 10.93
N VAL A 72 10.80 12.57 10.60
CA VAL A 72 11.97 11.73 10.30
C VAL A 72 12.38 10.90 11.53
N ALA A 73 12.48 11.53 12.70
CA ALA A 73 12.80 10.84 13.95
C ALA A 73 11.75 9.78 14.32
N GLY A 74 10.46 10.10 14.12
CA GLY A 74 9.36 9.16 14.35
C GLY A 74 9.46 7.91 13.49
N PHE A 75 9.76 8.05 12.20
CA PHE A 75 9.90 6.87 11.33
C PHE A 75 11.19 6.07 11.63
N LYS A 76 12.29 6.73 12.00
CA LYS A 76 13.50 6.04 12.49
C LYS A 76 13.19 5.15 13.70
N HIS A 77 12.34 5.64 14.60
CA HIS A 77 11.86 4.82 15.73
C HIS A 77 11.06 3.61 15.26
N GLN A 78 10.16 3.77 14.27
CA GLN A 78 9.41 2.63 13.72
C GLN A 78 10.32 1.59 13.03
N LEU A 79 11.36 2.03 12.32
CA LEU A 79 12.36 1.13 11.72
C LEU A 79 13.08 0.31 12.80
N LYS A 80 13.43 0.94 13.92
CA LYS A 80 14.03 0.23 15.07
C LYS A 80 13.07 -0.83 15.63
N LEU A 81 11.82 -0.45 15.92
CA LEU A 81 10.80 -1.37 16.42
C LEU A 81 10.53 -2.53 15.45
N ALA A 82 10.43 -2.25 14.15
CA ALA A 82 10.23 -3.28 13.13
C ALA A 82 11.36 -4.32 13.13
N LYS A 83 12.62 -3.87 13.22
CA LYS A 83 13.79 -4.74 13.33
C LYS A 83 13.79 -5.58 14.62
N GLU A 84 13.41 -5.00 15.75
CA GLU A 84 13.32 -5.71 17.04
C GLU A 84 12.19 -6.75 17.05
N HIS A 85 11.09 -6.46 16.36
CA HIS A 85 9.92 -7.32 16.32
C HIS A 85 10.02 -8.48 15.34
N ASN A 86 10.76 -8.32 14.24
CA ASN A 86 10.86 -9.31 13.19
C ASN A 86 12.32 -9.56 12.78
N GLY A 87 12.85 -10.74 13.10
CA GLY A 87 14.22 -11.13 12.77
C GLY A 87 14.57 -11.13 11.27
N TRP A 88 13.57 -11.20 10.39
CA TRP A 88 13.76 -11.07 8.93
C TRP A 88 13.98 -9.62 8.48
N PHE A 89 13.67 -8.63 9.33
CA PHE A 89 13.84 -7.21 9.05
C PHE A 89 15.26 -6.75 9.42
N SER A 90 16.26 -7.43 8.86
CA SER A 90 17.66 -7.02 8.99
C SER A 90 17.85 -5.59 8.44
N LYS A 91 18.94 -4.93 8.86
CA LYS A 91 19.26 -3.59 8.32
C LYS A 91 19.31 -3.60 6.79
N SER A 92 19.97 -4.59 6.20
CA SER A 92 20.07 -4.71 4.74
C SER A 92 18.72 -4.90 4.05
N ASN A 93 17.79 -5.67 4.64
CA ASN A 93 16.46 -5.86 4.06
C ASN A 93 15.60 -4.60 4.17
N LEU A 94 15.72 -3.86 5.27
CA LEU A 94 15.05 -2.56 5.45
C LEU A 94 15.60 -1.52 4.47
N ASP A 95 16.92 -1.38 4.38
CA ASP A 95 17.59 -0.44 3.47
C ASP A 95 17.21 -0.74 2.02
N PHE A 96 17.21 -2.02 1.62
CA PHE A 96 16.81 -2.44 0.28
C PHE A 96 15.34 -2.09 -0.02
N ALA A 97 14.43 -2.36 0.92
CA ALA A 97 13.02 -2.06 0.73
C ALA A 97 12.78 -0.54 0.62
N LEU A 98 13.44 0.27 1.48
CA LEU A 98 13.31 1.73 1.45
C LEU A 98 13.87 2.32 0.16
N GLN A 99 15.06 1.85 -0.29
CA GLN A 99 15.64 2.31 -1.55
C GLN A 99 14.74 1.95 -2.74
N SER A 100 14.27 0.70 -2.80
CA SER A 100 13.40 0.23 -3.88
C SER A 100 12.10 1.06 -3.96
N TRP A 101 11.48 1.36 -2.82
CA TRP A 101 10.27 2.19 -2.82
C TRP A 101 10.54 3.66 -3.11
N THR A 102 11.68 4.20 -2.68
CA THR A 102 12.13 5.55 -3.06
C THR A 102 12.23 5.70 -4.57
N ASP A 103 12.82 4.71 -5.24
CA ASP A 103 12.98 4.72 -6.70
C ASP A 103 11.63 4.55 -7.41
N CYS A 104 10.81 3.61 -6.96
CA CYS A 104 9.48 3.35 -7.55
C CYS A 104 8.52 4.54 -7.41
N LEU A 105 8.62 5.32 -6.34
CA LEU A 105 7.75 6.48 -6.07
C LEU A 105 8.28 7.78 -6.68
N SER A 106 9.26 7.74 -7.58
CA SER A 106 9.65 8.91 -8.35
C SER A 106 8.51 9.39 -9.25
N GLU A 107 8.47 10.68 -9.55
CA GLU A 107 7.42 11.28 -10.39
C GLU A 107 7.36 10.63 -11.77
N ASP A 108 8.52 10.42 -12.40
CA ASP A 108 8.60 9.80 -13.73
C ASP A 108 8.05 8.38 -13.71
N ASN A 109 8.45 7.56 -12.74
CA ASN A 109 8.00 6.17 -12.63
C ASN A 109 6.49 6.08 -12.36
N LEU A 110 5.95 6.91 -11.48
CA LEU A 110 4.51 6.92 -11.19
C LEU A 110 3.70 7.42 -12.39
N ASN A 111 4.16 8.46 -13.08
CA ASN A 111 3.50 8.97 -14.27
C ASN A 111 3.55 7.94 -15.41
N GLN A 112 4.70 7.32 -15.66
CA GLN A 112 4.84 6.25 -16.65
C GLN A 112 3.94 5.05 -16.33
N TRP A 113 3.90 4.64 -15.06
CA TRP A 113 3.07 3.53 -14.63
C TRP A 113 1.58 3.83 -14.81
N THR A 114 1.12 5.00 -14.38
CA THR A 114 -0.29 5.39 -14.44
C THR A 114 -0.77 5.74 -15.84
N SER A 115 0.12 6.14 -16.77
CA SER A 115 -0.24 6.51 -18.14
C SER A 115 -0.88 5.37 -18.95
N ASN A 116 -0.63 4.13 -18.55
CA ASN A 116 -1.19 2.94 -19.23
C ASN A 116 -2.62 2.60 -18.80
N TYR A 117 -3.23 3.37 -17.90
CA TYR A 117 -4.54 3.06 -17.31
C TYR A 117 -5.51 4.22 -17.40
N GLU A 118 -6.79 3.90 -17.62
CA GLU A 118 -7.88 4.85 -17.51
C GLU A 118 -8.49 4.80 -16.10
N PHE A 119 -8.35 5.89 -15.36
CA PHE A 119 -8.91 6.03 -14.01
C PHE A 119 -10.30 6.67 -14.02
N LYS A 120 -11.27 6.00 -14.66
CA LYS A 120 -12.68 6.43 -14.69
C LYS A 120 -13.43 5.83 -13.50
N ILE A 121 -13.37 6.47 -12.35
CA ILE A 121 -14.06 5.97 -11.15
C ILE A 121 -15.45 6.57 -11.09
N LYS A 122 -16.48 5.72 -11.18
CA LYS A 122 -17.88 6.12 -10.99
C LYS A 122 -18.26 6.20 -9.51
N ALA A 123 -17.72 5.33 -8.67
CA ALA A 123 -17.88 5.32 -7.22
C ALA A 123 -16.65 4.67 -6.57
N PRO A 124 -16.08 5.27 -5.50
CA PRO A 124 -15.04 4.63 -4.72
C PRO A 124 -15.51 3.33 -4.12
N LYS A 125 -14.64 2.34 -4.07
CA LYS A 125 -14.86 1.05 -3.44
C LYS A 125 -13.91 0.87 -2.28
N THR A 126 -14.24 0.00 -1.35
CA THR A 126 -13.33 -0.43 -0.29
C THR A 126 -12.69 -1.76 -0.71
N VAL A 127 -11.37 -1.79 -0.83
CA VAL A 127 -10.62 -3.00 -1.12
C VAL A 127 -9.90 -3.45 0.16
N ALA A 128 -10.18 -4.67 0.59
CA ALA A 128 -9.45 -5.29 1.68
C ALA A 128 -8.09 -5.79 1.17
N ILE A 129 -7.04 -5.62 1.98
CA ILE A 129 -5.71 -6.16 1.69
C ILE A 129 -5.27 -7.01 2.87
N ILE A 130 -4.94 -8.28 2.60
CA ILE A 130 -4.34 -9.20 3.58
C ILE A 130 -2.86 -9.32 3.25
N MET A 131 -2.02 -8.83 4.15
CA MET A 131 -0.58 -8.70 3.92
C MET A 131 0.21 -9.82 4.56
N ALA A 132 1.20 -10.35 3.86
CA ALA A 132 2.29 -11.12 4.45
C ALA A 132 3.19 -10.19 5.29
N GLY A 133 4.08 -10.78 6.12
CA GLY A 133 4.98 -10.01 6.97
C GLY A 133 6.40 -10.60 7.02
N ASN A 134 6.82 -11.25 5.93
CA ASN A 134 8.13 -11.88 5.82
C ASN A 134 9.18 -10.96 5.16
N ILE A 135 8.76 -9.92 4.46
CA ILE A 135 9.62 -8.93 3.80
C ILE A 135 9.12 -7.53 4.20
N PRO A 136 10.02 -6.57 4.53
CA PRO A 136 9.61 -5.22 4.87
C PRO A 136 8.77 -4.59 3.77
N LEU A 137 7.61 -4.04 4.11
CA LEU A 137 6.69 -3.34 3.19
C LEU A 137 6.19 -4.22 2.02
N VAL A 138 6.13 -5.54 2.17
CA VAL A 138 5.72 -6.47 1.11
C VAL A 138 4.32 -6.15 0.54
N GLY A 139 3.39 -5.70 1.36
CA GLY A 139 2.04 -5.32 0.95
C GLY A 139 1.90 -3.87 0.48
N PHE A 140 2.99 -3.11 0.43
CA PHE A 140 2.91 -1.69 0.05
C PHE A 140 2.50 -1.50 -1.42
N HIS A 141 2.86 -2.43 -2.31
CA HIS A 141 2.42 -2.38 -3.71
C HIS A 141 0.88 -2.43 -3.83
N ASP A 142 0.23 -3.32 -3.10
CA ASP A 142 -1.22 -3.46 -3.11
C ASP A 142 -1.89 -2.22 -2.52
N PHE A 143 -1.33 -1.71 -1.41
CA PHE A 143 -1.75 -0.48 -0.77
C PHE A 143 -1.67 0.74 -1.73
N LEU A 144 -0.53 0.92 -2.39
CA LEU A 144 -0.32 1.95 -3.40
C LEU A 144 -1.34 1.80 -4.55
N SER A 145 -1.49 0.59 -5.08
CA SER A 145 -2.35 0.31 -6.23
C SER A 145 -3.82 0.65 -5.96
N VAL A 146 -4.33 0.30 -4.78
CA VAL A 146 -5.70 0.62 -4.38
C VAL A 146 -5.90 2.12 -4.22
N LEU A 147 -4.99 2.80 -3.54
CA LEU A 147 -5.12 4.23 -3.28
C LEU A 147 -4.91 5.08 -4.54
N ILE A 148 -3.92 4.74 -5.38
CA ILE A 148 -3.65 5.49 -6.61
C ILE A 148 -4.77 5.32 -7.63
N SER A 149 -5.46 4.18 -7.62
CA SER A 149 -6.66 3.98 -8.42
C SER A 149 -7.90 4.68 -7.84
N GLY A 150 -7.80 5.33 -6.66
CA GLY A 150 -8.84 6.18 -6.05
C GLY A 150 -9.87 5.40 -5.26
N HIS A 151 -9.55 4.22 -4.81
CA HIS A 151 -10.35 3.40 -3.91
C HIS A 151 -9.90 3.57 -2.46
N SER A 152 -10.73 3.14 -1.52
CA SER A 152 -10.39 3.05 -0.10
C SER A 152 -9.78 1.69 0.21
N VAL A 153 -8.89 1.64 1.18
CA VAL A 153 -8.20 0.41 1.60
C VAL A 153 -8.57 0.03 3.03
N LEU A 154 -8.87 -1.24 3.23
CA LEU A 154 -9.01 -1.88 4.54
C LEU A 154 -7.87 -2.89 4.71
N VAL A 155 -6.89 -2.55 5.54
CA VAL A 155 -5.64 -3.32 5.67
C VAL A 155 -5.71 -4.25 6.86
N LYS A 156 -5.48 -5.54 6.61
CA LYS A 156 -5.17 -6.54 7.63
C LYS A 156 -3.70 -6.92 7.51
N GLN A 157 -2.90 -6.37 8.44
CA GLN A 157 -1.47 -6.64 8.47
C GLN A 157 -1.15 -8.01 9.08
N SER A 158 0.01 -8.54 8.72
CA SER A 158 0.63 -9.62 9.48
C SER A 158 1.01 -9.14 10.88
N SER A 159 0.91 -10.02 11.87
CA SER A 159 1.43 -9.75 13.22
C SER A 159 2.91 -9.40 13.24
N ASN A 160 3.67 -9.84 12.22
CA ASN A 160 5.10 -9.65 12.10
C ASN A 160 5.53 -8.34 11.42
N ASP A 161 4.58 -7.56 10.86
CA ASP A 161 4.86 -6.25 10.21
C ASP A 161 3.74 -5.26 10.54
N LYS A 162 3.81 -4.65 11.73
CA LYS A 162 2.80 -3.70 12.23
C LYS A 162 3.33 -2.27 12.37
N HIS A 163 4.61 -2.04 12.11
CA HIS A 163 5.26 -0.77 12.45
C HIS A 163 5.37 0.19 11.27
N LEU A 164 5.78 -0.30 10.11
CA LEU A 164 6.19 0.58 9.00
C LEU A 164 4.98 1.19 8.29
N LEU A 165 4.09 0.36 7.75
CA LEU A 165 3.00 0.83 6.93
C LEU A 165 2.02 1.76 7.65
N PRO A 166 1.62 1.55 8.92
CA PRO A 166 0.73 2.48 9.62
C PRO A 166 1.34 3.87 9.79
N TYR A 167 2.66 3.95 9.95
CA TYR A 167 3.34 5.25 10.01
C TYR A 167 3.32 5.96 8.65
N LEU A 168 3.65 5.24 7.57
CA LEU A 168 3.61 5.78 6.22
C LEU A 168 2.20 6.21 5.80
N ALA A 169 1.18 5.48 6.23
CA ALA A 169 -0.22 5.85 6.02
C ALA A 169 -0.59 7.16 6.73
N LYS A 170 -0.18 7.33 8.00
CA LYS A 170 -0.38 8.59 8.74
C LYS A 170 0.37 9.75 8.08
N TYR A 171 1.60 9.53 7.63
CA TYR A 171 2.35 10.52 6.88
C TYR A 171 1.63 10.90 5.58
N LEU A 172 1.12 9.93 4.83
CA LEU A 172 0.36 10.17 3.61
C LEU A 172 -0.91 10.99 3.87
N GLU A 173 -1.66 10.70 4.94
CA GLU A 173 -2.84 11.48 5.37
C GLU A 173 -2.48 12.89 5.86
N PHE A 174 -1.26 13.07 6.38
CA PHE A 174 -0.76 14.38 6.81
C PHE A 174 -0.44 15.28 5.61
N ILE A 175 0.29 14.77 4.61
CA ILE A 175 0.68 15.55 3.43
C ILE A 175 -0.45 15.74 2.42
N GLU A 176 -1.43 14.82 2.37
CA GLU A 176 -2.62 14.91 1.52
C GLU A 176 -3.87 14.50 2.32
N PRO A 177 -4.54 15.48 2.95
CA PRO A 177 -5.73 15.22 3.77
C PRO A 177 -6.90 14.55 3.03
N GLY A 178 -6.87 14.53 1.69
CA GLY A 178 -7.84 13.80 0.87
C GLY A 178 -7.86 12.29 1.15
N PHE A 179 -6.76 11.73 1.68
CA PHE A 179 -6.70 10.32 2.08
C PHE A 179 -7.36 10.02 3.43
N LYS A 180 -7.64 11.02 4.28
CA LYS A 180 -8.27 10.80 5.58
C LYS A 180 -9.58 10.03 5.45
N GLY A 181 -9.67 8.90 6.16
CA GLY A 181 -10.81 8.00 6.14
C GLY A 181 -10.86 7.04 4.95
N ASN A 182 -9.93 7.13 4.00
CA ASN A 182 -9.78 6.16 2.92
C ASN A 182 -8.82 5.02 3.29
N ILE A 183 -8.08 5.16 4.39
CA ILE A 183 -7.13 4.17 4.89
C ILE A 183 -7.61 3.68 6.24
N LYS A 184 -7.84 2.39 6.38
CA LYS A 184 -8.22 1.76 7.64
C LYS A 184 -7.38 0.51 7.88
N PHE A 185 -6.97 0.32 9.13
CA PHE A 185 -6.31 -0.89 9.61
C PHE A 185 -7.24 -1.66 10.52
N THR A 186 -7.20 -2.99 10.47
CA THR A 186 -7.96 -3.86 11.36
C THR A 186 -7.16 -5.09 11.75
N GLU A 187 -7.34 -5.52 13.00
CA GLU A 187 -6.89 -6.83 13.49
C GLU A 187 -8.04 -7.85 13.51
N GLU A 188 -9.28 -7.38 13.40
CA GLU A 188 -10.49 -8.17 13.46
C GLU A 188 -10.77 -8.88 12.12
N LYS A 189 -11.90 -9.61 12.08
CA LYS A 189 -12.42 -10.20 10.85
C LYS A 189 -12.72 -9.08 9.83
N LEU A 190 -12.28 -9.29 8.59
CA LEU A 190 -12.58 -8.36 7.51
C LEU A 190 -14.08 -8.33 7.22
N ASP A 191 -14.65 -7.15 7.19
CA ASP A 191 -16.05 -6.90 6.83
C ASP A 191 -16.19 -5.54 6.12
N GLY A 192 -17.26 -5.36 5.36
CA GLY A 192 -17.60 -4.09 4.72
C GLY A 192 -16.68 -3.70 3.55
N PHE A 193 -16.12 -4.67 2.83
CA PHE A 193 -15.29 -4.44 1.64
C PHE A 193 -15.98 -4.92 0.36
N ASP A 194 -15.51 -4.41 -0.77
CA ASP A 194 -16.01 -4.70 -2.11
C ASP A 194 -15.18 -5.75 -2.86
N GLY A 195 -13.92 -5.87 -2.52
CA GLY A 195 -12.98 -6.83 -3.08
C GLY A 195 -11.84 -7.07 -2.13
N VAL A 196 -11.07 -8.14 -2.33
CA VAL A 196 -9.94 -8.49 -1.49
C VAL A 196 -8.71 -8.82 -2.34
N ILE A 197 -7.56 -8.30 -1.92
CA ILE A 197 -6.23 -8.69 -2.41
C ILE A 197 -5.54 -9.40 -1.26
N ALA A 198 -5.02 -10.60 -1.50
CA ALA A 198 -4.32 -11.36 -0.49
C ALA A 198 -2.93 -11.77 -1.00
N THR A 199 -1.90 -11.41 -0.23
CA THR A 199 -0.51 -11.74 -0.52
C THR A 199 -0.02 -12.78 0.46
N GLY A 200 0.48 -13.91 -0.04
CA GLY A 200 0.93 -14.99 0.80
C GLY A 200 1.55 -16.16 0.03
N SER A 201 1.92 -17.23 0.75
CA SER A 201 2.40 -18.46 0.16
C SER A 201 1.26 -19.27 -0.48
N ASN A 202 1.61 -20.30 -1.28
CA ASN A 202 0.62 -21.23 -1.86
C ASN A 202 -0.27 -21.91 -0.80
N ASN A 203 0.23 -22.16 0.40
CA ASN A 203 -0.57 -22.70 1.50
C ASN A 203 -1.59 -21.67 2.01
N THR A 204 -1.20 -20.41 2.08
CA THR A 204 -2.08 -19.30 2.45
C THR A 204 -3.16 -19.09 1.38
N ALA A 205 -2.84 -19.31 0.09
CA ALA A 205 -3.79 -19.23 -1.01
C ALA A 205 -4.95 -20.19 -0.83
N ARG A 206 -4.69 -21.47 -0.50
CA ARG A 206 -5.73 -22.48 -0.24
C ARG A 206 -6.65 -22.10 0.91
N TYR A 207 -6.10 -21.50 1.96
CA TYR A 207 -6.86 -21.00 3.09
C TYR A 207 -7.83 -19.89 2.67
N PHE A 208 -7.38 -18.94 1.86
CA PHE A 208 -8.22 -17.86 1.36
C PHE A 208 -9.29 -18.34 0.39
N GLU A 209 -9.00 -19.30 -0.49
CA GLU A 209 -9.99 -19.94 -1.36
C GLU A 209 -11.13 -20.57 -0.56
N TYR A 210 -10.84 -21.11 0.61
CA TYR A 210 -11.85 -21.71 1.48
C TYR A 210 -12.74 -20.66 2.17
N TYR A 211 -12.16 -19.56 2.65
CA TYR A 211 -12.88 -18.57 3.46
C TYR A 211 -13.57 -17.45 2.68
N PHE A 212 -13.18 -17.22 1.42
CA PHE A 212 -13.70 -16.13 0.59
C PHE A 212 -14.44 -16.63 -0.68
N LYS A 213 -14.91 -17.85 -0.67
CA LYS A 213 -15.79 -18.41 -1.73
C LYS A 213 -17.17 -17.76 -1.74
#